data_ae45a4f05999f7ad2a895eeda0037b89
#
_entry.id   ae45a4f05999f7ad2a895eeda0037b89
#
_cell.length_a   1.000
_cell.length_b   1.000
_cell.length_c   1.000
_cell.angle_alpha   90.00
_cell.angle_beta   90.00
_cell.angle_gamma   90.00
#
_symmetry.space_group_name_H-M   'P 1'
#
loop_
_entity.id
_entity.type
_entity.pdbx_description
1 polymer ?
#
loop_
_entity_poly.entity_id
_entity_poly.type
_entity_poly.pdbx_seq_one_letter_code
_entity_poly.pdbx_strand_id
1 'polypeptide(L)'
;MKVKAVLWAVTLFAGMMMFVACAGQKGPAELALKSAEEAINATRAEAEKYVPDQMAGLDSALAAVKEKLAKGEYKAVVTEAQSLAAQAKNVLDAAMAKKDELKKNWEELSQGIP
;
A
#
# COMPACT_ATOMS: atom_id res chain seq x y z
N MET A 1 14.29 -19.73 -2.57
CA MET A 1 14.94 -19.41 -1.31
C MET A 1 14.30 -18.25 -0.57
N LYS A 2 14.18 -17.10 -1.20
CA LYS A 2 13.49 -15.96 -0.58
C LYS A 2 11.98 -16.19 -0.39
N VAL A 3 11.39 -17.03 -1.24
CA VAL A 3 9.97 -17.37 -1.18
C VAL A 3 9.63 -18.20 0.06
N LYS A 4 10.53 -19.07 0.50
CA LYS A 4 10.32 -19.88 1.72
C LYS A 4 10.32 -19.03 2.98
N ALA A 5 11.19 -18.02 3.06
CA ALA A 5 11.24 -17.11 4.20
C ALA A 5 10.00 -16.24 4.26
N VAL A 6 9.49 -15.79 3.12
CA VAL A 6 8.26 -15.00 3.03
C VAL A 6 7.05 -15.84 3.42
N LEU A 7 6.98 -17.10 2.97
CA LEU A 7 5.92 -18.02 3.34
C LEU A 7 5.93 -18.33 4.84
N TRP A 8 7.10 -18.48 5.42
CA TRP A 8 7.24 -18.68 6.86
C TRP A 8 6.77 -17.46 7.65
N ALA A 9 7.18 -16.28 7.23
CA ALA A 9 6.76 -15.02 7.85
C ALA A 9 5.25 -14.84 7.75
N VAL A 10 4.65 -15.17 6.62
CA VAL A 10 3.20 -15.09 6.41
C VAL A 10 2.47 -16.09 7.29
N THR A 11 3.01 -17.29 7.42
CA THR A 11 2.40 -18.33 8.27
C THR A 11 2.47 -17.97 9.74
N LEU A 12 3.59 -17.45 10.20
CA LEU A 12 3.75 -16.97 11.57
C LEU A 12 2.84 -15.79 11.86
N PHE A 13 2.72 -14.88 10.91
CA PHE A 13 1.84 -13.73 11.03
C PHE A 13 0.37 -14.14 11.11
N ALA A 14 -0.02 -15.11 10.30
CA ALA A 14 -1.37 -15.65 10.31
C ALA A 14 -1.69 -16.33 11.65
N GLY A 15 -0.71 -17.02 12.24
CA GLY A 15 -0.86 -17.65 13.54
C GLY A 15 -1.08 -16.67 14.68
N MET A 16 -0.36 -15.56 14.68
CA MET A 16 -0.53 -14.51 15.68
C MET A 16 -1.88 -13.81 15.56
N MET A 17 -2.40 -13.71 14.36
CA MET A 17 -3.68 -13.06 14.12
C MET A 17 -4.88 -13.83 14.63
N MET A 18 -4.77 -15.14 14.79
CA MET A 18 -5.86 -15.95 15.31
C MET A 18 -6.22 -15.61 16.75
N PHE A 19 -5.25 -15.16 17.54
CA PHE A 19 -5.50 -14.79 18.93
C PHE A 19 -6.25 -13.46 19.08
N VAL A 20 -6.09 -12.56 18.14
CA VAL A 20 -6.74 -11.26 18.16
C VAL A 20 -8.19 -11.35 17.64
N ALA A 21 -8.51 -12.43 16.90
CA ALA A 21 -9.83 -12.63 16.29
C ALA A 21 -10.97 -12.76 17.31
N CYS A 22 -10.66 -13.10 18.57
CA CYS A 22 -11.67 -13.30 19.60
C CYS A 22 -12.12 -12.02 20.30
N ALA A 23 -11.53 -10.88 20.02
CA ALA A 23 -11.71 -9.66 20.80
C ALA A 23 -12.44 -8.53 20.06
N GLY A 24 -13.32 -8.83 19.10
CA GLY A 24 -14.09 -7.83 18.37
C GLY A 24 -13.20 -6.91 17.53
N GLN A 25 -12.76 -7.41 16.40
CA GLN A 25 -11.76 -6.74 15.55
C GLN A 25 -12.32 -5.66 14.62
N LYS A 26 -13.60 -5.35 14.74
CA LYS A 26 -14.20 -4.33 13.87
C LYS A 26 -13.51 -2.98 14.03
N GLY A 27 -13.28 -2.54 15.26
CA GLY A 27 -12.62 -1.28 15.55
C GLY A 27 -11.19 -1.21 14.98
N PRO A 28 -10.32 -2.18 15.32
CA PRO A 28 -8.98 -2.23 14.73
C PRO A 28 -8.98 -2.34 13.22
N ALA A 29 -9.92 -3.09 12.63
CA ALA A 29 -10.04 -3.24 11.18
C ALA A 29 -10.39 -1.92 10.51
N GLU A 30 -11.36 -1.19 11.06
CA GLU A 30 -11.75 0.12 10.54
C GLU A 30 -10.62 1.13 10.65
N LEU A 31 -9.89 1.10 11.76
CA LEU A 31 -8.75 2.00 11.98
C LEU A 31 -7.62 1.68 11.01
N ALA A 32 -7.31 0.40 10.81
CA ALA A 32 -6.28 -0.03 9.88
C ALA A 32 -6.64 0.37 8.45
N LEU A 33 -7.90 0.19 8.07
CA LEU A 33 -8.39 0.59 6.75
C LEU A 33 -8.30 2.10 6.56
N LYS A 34 -8.68 2.87 7.56
CA LYS A 34 -8.59 4.32 7.52
C LYS A 34 -7.14 4.77 7.34
N SER A 35 -6.21 4.16 8.07
CA SER A 35 -4.78 4.46 7.92
C SER A 35 -4.30 4.16 6.50
N ALA A 36 -4.75 3.04 5.92
CA ALA A 36 -4.41 2.68 4.55
C ALA A 36 -4.98 3.69 3.56
N GLU A 37 -6.23 4.11 3.75
CA GLU A 37 -6.85 5.14 2.90
C GLU A 37 -6.08 6.45 2.95
N GLU A 38 -5.68 6.88 4.14
CA GLU A 38 -4.90 8.11 4.30
C GLU A 38 -3.55 8.01 3.59
N ALA A 39 -2.88 6.86 3.72
CA ALA A 39 -1.61 6.63 3.05
C ALA A 39 -1.78 6.65 1.52
N ILE A 40 -2.83 6.03 1.01
CA ILE A 40 -3.13 6.00 -0.42
C ILE A 40 -3.46 7.42 -0.92
N ASN A 41 -4.28 8.16 -0.18
CA ASN A 41 -4.65 9.53 -0.56
C ASN A 41 -3.43 10.46 -0.56
N ALA A 42 -2.53 10.31 0.41
CA ALA A 42 -1.29 11.07 0.46
C ALA A 42 -0.37 10.76 -0.74
N THR A 43 -0.43 9.52 -1.21
CA THR A 43 0.36 9.05 -2.35
C THR A 43 -0.24 9.48 -3.70
N ARG A 44 -1.56 9.60 -3.75
CA ARG A 44 -2.34 9.76 -4.99
C ARG A 44 -1.84 10.88 -5.90
N ALA A 45 -1.61 12.04 -5.33
CA ALA A 45 -1.23 13.23 -6.11
C ALA A 45 0.03 13.00 -6.92
N GLU A 46 1.04 12.37 -6.31
CA GLU A 46 2.31 12.08 -6.98
C GLU A 46 2.22 10.83 -7.85
N ALA A 47 1.56 9.78 -7.33
CA ALA A 47 1.48 8.50 -8.03
C ALA A 47 0.69 8.60 -9.34
N GLU A 48 -0.39 9.37 -9.37
CA GLU A 48 -1.16 9.57 -10.60
C GLU A 48 -0.37 10.25 -11.70
N LYS A 49 0.56 11.12 -11.32
CA LYS A 49 1.41 11.83 -12.27
C LYS A 49 2.53 10.96 -12.83
N TYR A 50 3.14 10.14 -12.00
CA TYR A 50 4.38 9.45 -12.35
C TYR A 50 4.24 7.93 -12.50
N VAL A 51 3.35 7.32 -11.74
CA VAL A 51 3.14 5.87 -11.74
C VAL A 51 1.65 5.53 -11.67
N PRO A 52 0.85 5.98 -12.66
CA PRO A 52 -0.60 5.81 -12.61
C PRO A 52 -1.05 4.34 -12.54
N ASP A 53 -0.29 3.43 -13.16
CA ASP A 53 -0.62 2.01 -13.14
C ASP A 53 -0.51 1.43 -11.73
N GLN A 54 0.52 1.86 -10.98
CA GLN A 54 0.69 1.43 -9.59
C GLN A 54 -0.39 2.04 -8.70
N MET A 55 -0.78 3.27 -8.98
CA MET A 55 -1.88 3.92 -8.24
C MET A 55 -3.21 3.19 -8.46
N ALA A 56 -3.50 2.81 -9.69
CA ALA A 56 -4.69 2.01 -10.01
C ALA A 56 -4.68 0.68 -9.26
N GLY A 57 -3.50 0.05 -9.13
CA GLY A 57 -3.34 -1.17 -8.33
C GLY A 57 -3.67 -0.96 -6.86
N LEU A 58 -3.25 0.17 -6.29
CA LEU A 58 -3.59 0.52 -4.91
C LEU A 58 -5.10 0.72 -4.73
N ASP A 59 -5.74 1.41 -5.65
CA ASP A 59 -7.18 1.64 -5.60
C ASP A 59 -7.96 0.32 -5.67
N SER A 60 -7.54 -0.59 -6.54
CA SER A 60 -8.16 -1.91 -6.66
C SER A 60 -7.99 -2.72 -5.37
N ALA A 61 -6.80 -2.70 -4.79
CA ALA A 61 -6.51 -3.39 -3.54
C ALA A 61 -7.34 -2.81 -2.38
N LEU A 62 -7.48 -1.49 -2.34
CA LEU A 62 -8.29 -0.81 -1.33
C LEU A 62 -9.76 -1.22 -1.43
N ALA A 63 -10.29 -1.27 -2.65
CA ALA A 63 -11.67 -1.70 -2.89
C ALA A 63 -11.91 -3.12 -2.40
N ALA A 64 -10.94 -4.02 -2.64
CA ALA A 64 -11.02 -5.40 -2.17
C ALA A 64 -11.03 -5.49 -0.64
N VAL A 65 -10.21 -4.67 0.03
CA VAL A 65 -10.18 -4.64 1.50
C VAL A 65 -11.49 -4.08 2.07
N LYS A 66 -12.05 -3.05 1.46
CA LYS A 66 -13.35 -2.50 1.86
C LYS A 66 -14.46 -3.53 1.74
N GLU A 67 -14.43 -4.32 0.68
CA GLU A 67 -15.41 -5.40 0.48
C GLU A 67 -15.29 -6.44 1.59
N LYS A 68 -14.08 -6.81 1.97
CA LYS A 68 -13.85 -7.75 3.07
C LYS A 68 -14.36 -7.19 4.41
N LEU A 69 -14.18 -5.90 4.63
CA LEU A 69 -14.72 -5.24 5.82
C LEU A 69 -16.25 -5.36 5.85
N ALA A 70 -16.92 -5.13 4.72
CA ALA A 70 -18.36 -5.25 4.61
C ALA A 70 -18.85 -6.67 4.87
N LYS A 71 -18.03 -7.68 4.52
CA LYS A 71 -18.36 -9.10 4.77
C LYS A 71 -18.04 -9.55 6.19
N GLY A 72 -17.45 -8.69 7.01
CA GLY A 72 -17.08 -9.02 8.38
C GLY A 72 -15.78 -9.77 8.54
N GLU A 73 -14.96 -9.78 7.50
CA GLU A 73 -13.64 -10.44 7.53
C GLU A 73 -12.58 -9.53 8.14
N TYR A 74 -12.80 -9.10 9.38
CA TYR A 74 -12.00 -8.07 10.05
C TYR A 74 -10.52 -8.42 10.19
N LYS A 75 -10.25 -9.68 10.44
CA LYS A 75 -8.90 -10.19 10.59
C LYS A 75 -8.09 -10.01 9.29
N ALA A 76 -8.70 -10.37 8.17
CA ALA A 76 -8.08 -10.18 6.85
C ALA A 76 -7.90 -8.69 6.55
N VAL A 77 -8.89 -7.85 6.94
CA VAL A 77 -8.83 -6.41 6.73
C VAL A 77 -7.62 -5.79 7.45
N VAL A 78 -7.39 -6.16 8.71
CA VAL A 78 -6.24 -5.63 9.46
C VAL A 78 -4.92 -5.95 8.74
N THR A 79 -4.74 -7.21 8.35
CA THR A 79 -3.52 -7.65 7.68
C THR A 79 -3.34 -6.96 6.32
N GLU A 80 -4.39 -6.97 5.51
CA GLU A 80 -4.33 -6.44 4.16
C GLU A 80 -4.22 -4.92 4.16
N ALA A 81 -4.87 -4.23 5.10
CA ALA A 81 -4.76 -2.79 5.22
C ALA A 81 -3.34 -2.38 5.60
N GLN A 82 -2.69 -3.10 6.50
CA GLN A 82 -1.29 -2.84 6.86
C GLN A 82 -0.37 -3.05 5.67
N SER A 83 -0.58 -4.12 4.92
CA SER A 83 0.17 -4.40 3.70
C SER A 83 -0.06 -3.30 2.66
N LEU A 84 -1.30 -2.86 2.53
CA LEU A 84 -1.68 -1.83 1.58
C LEU A 84 -1.04 -0.49 1.92
N ALA A 85 -0.97 -0.13 3.20
CA ALA A 85 -0.29 1.08 3.65
C ALA A 85 1.21 1.03 3.30
N ALA A 86 1.84 -0.13 3.48
CA ALA A 86 3.24 -0.32 3.09
C ALA A 86 3.43 -0.21 1.58
N GLN A 87 2.50 -0.78 0.80
CA GLN A 87 2.52 -0.68 -0.66
C GLN A 87 2.35 0.77 -1.12
N ALA A 88 1.47 1.53 -0.45
CA ALA A 88 1.27 2.94 -0.75
C ALA A 88 2.57 3.73 -0.56
N LYS A 89 3.29 3.45 0.51
CA LYS A 89 4.58 4.08 0.75
C LYS A 89 5.59 3.73 -0.35
N ASN A 90 5.63 2.46 -0.76
CA ASN A 90 6.52 2.03 -1.83
C ASN A 90 6.17 2.70 -3.16
N VAL A 91 4.88 2.85 -3.45
CA VAL A 91 4.42 3.56 -4.64
C VAL A 91 4.80 5.03 -4.59
N LEU A 92 4.66 5.66 -3.43
CA LEU A 92 5.09 7.05 -3.24
C LEU A 92 6.59 7.20 -3.49
N ASP A 93 7.40 6.30 -2.93
CA ASP A 93 8.85 6.31 -3.14
C ASP A 93 9.19 6.15 -4.62
N ALA A 94 8.49 5.26 -5.32
CA ALA A 94 8.68 5.07 -6.77
C ALA A 94 8.28 6.32 -7.55
N ALA A 95 7.18 6.97 -7.17
CA ALA A 95 6.74 8.21 -7.81
C ALA A 95 7.75 9.33 -7.62
N MET A 96 8.26 9.46 -6.39
CA MET A 96 9.27 10.48 -6.08
C MET A 96 10.57 10.24 -6.82
N ALA A 97 11.00 8.98 -6.92
CA ALA A 97 12.19 8.61 -7.68
C ALA A 97 12.04 8.97 -9.17
N LYS A 98 10.86 8.69 -9.74
CA LYS A 98 10.58 9.01 -11.13
C LYS A 98 10.51 10.52 -11.35
N LYS A 99 9.94 11.24 -10.40
CA LYS A 99 9.89 12.71 -10.43
C LYS A 99 11.31 13.30 -10.46
N ASP A 100 12.19 12.81 -9.60
CA ASP A 100 13.58 13.26 -9.54
C ASP A 100 14.32 12.93 -10.84
N GLU A 101 14.09 11.75 -11.39
CA GLU A 101 14.68 11.34 -12.67
C GLU A 101 14.25 12.26 -13.80
N LEU A 102 12.96 12.58 -13.89
CA LEU A 102 12.45 13.48 -14.91
C LEU A 102 12.97 14.89 -14.75
N LYS A 103 13.08 15.36 -13.53
CA LYS A 103 13.64 16.68 -13.23
C LYS A 103 15.10 16.75 -13.64
N LYS A 104 15.87 15.71 -13.34
CA LYS A 104 17.27 15.61 -13.72
C LYS A 104 17.43 15.61 -15.24
N ASN A 105 16.61 14.84 -15.93
CA ASN A 105 16.62 14.80 -17.40
C ASN A 105 16.29 16.17 -17.99
N TRP A 106 15.32 16.84 -17.41
CA TRP A 106 14.94 18.19 -17.83
C TRP A 106 16.10 19.18 -17.65
N GLU A 107 16.78 19.12 -16.52
CA GLU A 107 17.94 19.99 -16.25
C GLU A 107 19.08 19.74 -17.25
N GLU A 108 19.35 18.47 -17.56
CA GLU A 108 20.34 18.08 -18.54
C GLU A 108 19.97 18.60 -19.92
N LEU A 109 18.72 18.47 -20.32
CA LEU A 109 18.22 18.97 -21.60
C LEU A 109 18.32 20.51 -21.67
N SER A 110 17.97 21.18 -20.58
CA SER A 110 18.05 22.64 -20.51
C SER A 110 19.48 23.15 -20.64
N GLN A 111 20.43 22.41 -20.08
CA GLN A 111 21.84 22.75 -20.16
C GLN A 111 22.46 22.43 -21.52
N GLY A 112 21.87 21.45 -22.22
CA GLY A 112 22.32 21.07 -23.56
C GLY A 112 21.83 21.94 -24.69
N ILE A 113 20.91 22.87 -24.41
CA ILE A 113 20.35 23.78 -25.41
C ILE A 113 21.18 25.08 -25.37
N PRO A 114 21.85 25.46 -26.48
CA PRO A 114 22.63 26.71 -26.53
C PRO A 114 21.74 27.95 -26.45
#